data_a17098781c1ad81f145cc5988b5e16e0
#
_entry.id   a17098781c1ad81f145cc5988b5e16e0
#
_cell.length_a   1.000
_cell.length_b   1.000
_cell.length_c   1.000
_cell.angle_alpha   90.00
_cell.angle_beta   90.00
_cell.angle_gamma   90.00
#
_symmetry.space_group_name_H-M   'P 1'
#
loop_
_entity.id
_entity.type
_entity.pdbx_description
1 polymer ?
#
loop_
_entity_poly.entity_id
_entity_poly.type
_entity_poly.pdbx_seq_one_letter_code
_entity_poly.pdbx_strand_id
1 'polypeptide(L)'
;NIAFIFPTISLLSENIFKIYTRPEYAWIKDNYTIHTLSDTETLGERNIFIFTPKRYLSFLDKNDGINLDFVFVDEVYKLDNGFIIDETPQENERDVAYRIALYELLKAENTDALLVGPYIVFPHTIDAGNQSSFQVFLDRYGFCPIDYNLYDIVDKDEVIINTALNVEVNDAFNLTFTEKAKKARVIQLVKQLLERSENTIIYCSQKYLTENWAKELINGETGLENIDNDKVIKLINHIGNLFTDRKGNQWIVSKALKKGIGIHHGLVPKYIQQEIISLFNDGILKVLICTTTITEGVNTTAKNIIVLSGKKGTKNLKKFDAQNIEGRAGRFMEHYKGRVFIMDNEFRKCINGQDELLQHKFFDKNIEKQDVDIILTEPPYLTEKQIERRDQLNRMKESGVMPNACFEEFRTISYEDKVYLYNTIARFSLTERNKIKELIKRFVGQHKPYNPGLELICQSVRPIIKNDKLRFYAENGDGVSGNCYLTGMISAFILRGFAGSANYYINKEHDVDKGIRKAANFVFNMLRYQVVKYFGLFNLLYKHFEATNEGINIDEVSGIEALLLRLEYSADTKLGRRVSDIGASFKVV
;
A
#
# COMPACT_ATOMS: atom_id res chain seq x y z
N ASN A 1 18.29 -6.39 -18.08
CA ASN A 1 16.98 -6.22 -17.44
C ASN A 1 17.16 -5.81 -15.97
N ILE A 2 16.45 -4.79 -15.54
CA ILE A 2 16.56 -4.21 -14.19
C ILE A 2 15.18 -4.25 -13.52
N ALA A 3 15.12 -4.64 -12.25
CA ALA A 3 13.89 -4.57 -11.48
C ALA A 3 14.01 -3.63 -10.27
N PHE A 4 13.02 -2.77 -10.09
CA PHE A 4 12.84 -1.92 -8.93
C PHE A 4 11.58 -2.35 -8.18
N ILE A 5 11.76 -2.79 -6.94
CA ILE A 5 10.66 -3.23 -6.09
C ILE A 5 10.43 -2.20 -4.98
N PHE A 6 9.27 -1.56 -5.02
CA PHE A 6 8.86 -0.54 -4.07
C PHE A 6 7.75 -1.05 -3.15
N PRO A 7 7.73 -0.65 -1.87
CA PRO A 7 6.78 -1.14 -0.88
C PRO A 7 5.33 -0.72 -1.15
N THR A 8 5.14 0.41 -1.82
CA THR A 8 3.83 1.01 -2.02
C THR A 8 3.64 1.55 -3.43
N ILE A 9 2.39 1.56 -3.88
CA ILE A 9 2.03 2.18 -5.15
C ILE A 9 2.37 3.69 -5.16
N SER A 10 2.34 4.37 -4.00
CA SER A 10 2.68 5.79 -3.92
C SER A 10 4.13 6.04 -4.27
N LEU A 11 5.06 5.28 -3.70
CA LEU A 11 6.48 5.40 -3.99
C LEU A 11 6.81 5.00 -5.43
N LEU A 12 6.21 3.91 -5.89
CA LEU A 12 6.28 3.47 -7.28
C LEU A 12 5.87 4.59 -8.24
N SER A 13 4.72 5.22 -8.01
CA SER A 13 4.21 6.29 -8.88
C SER A 13 5.05 7.55 -8.83
N GLU A 14 5.60 7.93 -7.67
CA GLU A 14 6.52 9.05 -7.55
C GLU A 14 7.75 8.85 -8.43
N ASN A 15 8.33 7.64 -8.41
CA ASN A 15 9.50 7.33 -9.23
C ASN A 15 9.17 7.28 -10.72
N ILE A 16 8.03 6.69 -11.10
CA ILE A 16 7.56 6.72 -12.49
C ILE A 16 7.36 8.16 -12.95
N PHE A 17 6.69 8.99 -12.15
CA PHE A 17 6.46 10.40 -12.49
C PHE A 17 7.78 11.15 -12.71
N LYS A 18 8.79 10.94 -11.85
CA LYS A 18 10.12 11.55 -12.02
C LYS A 18 10.78 11.12 -13.34
N ILE A 19 10.74 9.83 -13.67
CA ILE A 19 11.32 9.31 -14.93
C ILE A 19 10.66 9.96 -16.15
N TYR A 20 9.35 10.20 -16.12
CA TYR A 20 8.63 10.75 -17.26
C TYR A 20 8.68 12.27 -17.36
N THR A 21 8.88 12.99 -16.27
CA THR A 21 8.76 14.47 -16.24
C THR A 21 10.07 15.21 -16.07
N ARG A 22 11.10 14.59 -15.50
CA ARG A 22 12.38 15.25 -15.26
C ARG A 22 13.36 15.04 -16.40
N PRO A 23 13.95 16.15 -16.94
CA PRO A 23 14.88 16.06 -18.06
C PRO A 23 16.11 15.19 -17.80
N GLU A 24 16.61 15.18 -16.56
CA GLU A 24 17.78 14.38 -16.15
C GLU A 24 17.56 12.87 -16.28
N TYR A 25 16.31 12.40 -16.36
CA TYR A 25 15.96 10.99 -16.54
C TYR A 25 15.47 10.65 -17.95
N ALA A 26 15.49 11.59 -18.89
CA ALA A 26 15.02 11.36 -20.28
C ALA A 26 15.74 10.18 -20.94
N TRP A 27 17.05 10.04 -20.70
CA TRP A 27 17.87 8.95 -21.22
C TRP A 27 17.36 7.54 -20.87
N ILE A 28 16.64 7.40 -19.75
CA ILE A 28 16.05 6.11 -19.35
C ILE A 28 15.00 5.70 -20.37
N LYS A 29 14.11 6.60 -20.74
CA LYS A 29 13.03 6.34 -21.72
C LYS A 29 13.57 6.05 -23.12
N ASP A 30 14.69 6.66 -23.46
CA ASP A 30 15.31 6.51 -24.78
C ASP A 30 16.05 5.17 -24.93
N ASN A 31 16.47 4.55 -23.80
CA ASN A 31 17.29 3.34 -23.82
C ASN A 31 16.60 2.10 -23.24
N TYR A 32 15.46 2.24 -22.55
CA TYR A 32 14.78 1.15 -21.88
C TYR A 32 13.27 1.14 -22.14
N THR A 33 12.72 -0.05 -22.28
CA THR A 33 11.27 -0.27 -22.20
C THR A 33 10.87 -0.35 -20.73
N ILE A 34 9.93 0.50 -20.30
CA ILE A 34 9.50 0.60 -18.90
C ILE A 34 8.19 -0.17 -18.70
N HIS A 35 8.19 -1.12 -17.77
CA HIS A 35 7.06 -1.97 -17.42
C HIS A 35 6.58 -1.62 -16.01
N THR A 36 5.30 -1.29 -15.88
CA THR A 36 4.71 -0.85 -14.60
C THR A 36 3.41 -1.60 -14.25
N LEU A 37 2.85 -2.33 -15.22
CA LEU A 37 1.62 -3.11 -15.07
C LEU A 37 1.92 -4.60 -14.98
N SER A 38 1.08 -5.33 -14.26
CA SER A 38 1.17 -6.80 -14.13
C SER A 38 0.54 -7.57 -15.30
N ASP A 39 0.47 -6.94 -16.47
CA ASP A 39 -0.08 -7.57 -17.68
C ASP A 39 1.00 -8.36 -18.42
N THR A 40 0.57 -9.20 -19.38
CA THR A 40 1.48 -9.72 -20.40
C THR A 40 2.05 -8.58 -21.21
N GLU A 41 3.37 -8.47 -21.25
CA GLU A 41 4.09 -7.37 -21.88
C GLU A 41 5.01 -7.90 -22.98
N THR A 42 5.12 -7.14 -24.08
CA THR A 42 6.17 -7.38 -25.07
C THR A 42 7.47 -6.78 -24.54
N LEU A 43 8.48 -7.61 -24.35
CA LEU A 43 9.78 -7.18 -23.86
C LEU A 43 10.56 -6.46 -24.97
N GLY A 44 11.25 -5.39 -24.59
CA GLY A 44 12.25 -4.72 -25.42
C GLY A 44 13.63 -5.38 -25.29
N GLU A 45 14.63 -4.81 -25.98
CA GLU A 45 16.03 -5.24 -25.86
C GLU A 45 16.58 -5.03 -24.44
N ARG A 46 16.18 -3.92 -23.81
CA ARG A 46 16.52 -3.54 -22.43
C ARG A 46 15.26 -3.14 -21.70
N ASN A 47 15.04 -3.73 -20.52
CA ASN A 47 13.79 -3.56 -19.78
C ASN A 47 14.05 -3.05 -18.37
N ILE A 48 13.18 -2.16 -17.92
CA ILE A 48 13.08 -1.73 -16.52
C ILE A 48 11.68 -2.10 -16.01
N PHE A 49 11.65 -2.92 -14.97
CA PHE A 49 10.44 -3.33 -14.29
C PHE A 49 10.30 -2.54 -13.00
N ILE A 50 9.21 -1.80 -12.83
CA ILE A 50 8.94 -0.98 -11.63
C ILE A 50 7.65 -1.47 -10.99
N PHE A 51 7.77 -2.24 -9.90
CA PHE A 51 6.67 -2.97 -9.32
C PHE A 51 6.59 -2.83 -7.80
N THR A 52 5.42 -3.15 -7.26
CA THR A 52 5.31 -3.60 -5.87
C THR A 52 5.51 -5.11 -5.81
N PRO A 53 5.84 -5.71 -4.64
CA PRO A 53 6.02 -7.16 -4.55
C PRO A 53 4.85 -7.96 -5.13
N LYS A 54 3.62 -7.60 -4.82
CA LYS A 54 2.42 -8.27 -5.35
C LYS A 54 2.29 -8.14 -6.87
N ARG A 55 2.64 -6.97 -7.43
CA ARG A 55 2.63 -6.78 -8.90
C ARG A 55 3.72 -7.58 -9.58
N TYR A 56 4.90 -7.65 -8.96
CA TYR A 56 5.98 -8.47 -9.49
C TYR A 56 5.57 -9.94 -9.57
N LEU A 57 4.97 -10.48 -8.52
CA LEU A 57 4.47 -11.86 -8.53
C LEU A 57 3.38 -12.07 -9.58
N SER A 58 2.40 -11.17 -9.67
CA SER A 58 1.36 -11.24 -10.71
C SER A 58 1.91 -11.05 -12.13
N PHE A 59 3.01 -10.34 -12.28
CA PHE A 59 3.70 -10.21 -13.56
C PHE A 59 4.43 -11.51 -13.94
N LEU A 60 5.11 -12.15 -12.98
CA LEU A 60 5.75 -13.45 -13.19
C LEU A 60 4.75 -14.55 -13.57
N ASP A 61 3.56 -14.53 -12.97
CA ASP A 61 2.50 -15.50 -13.28
C ASP A 61 2.02 -15.41 -14.75
N LYS A 62 2.34 -14.32 -15.46
CA LYS A 62 1.92 -14.05 -16.84
C LYS A 62 3.05 -13.96 -17.85
N ASN A 63 4.29 -13.90 -17.40
CA ASN A 63 5.46 -13.67 -18.24
C ASN A 63 6.61 -14.57 -17.78
N ASP A 64 6.88 -15.62 -18.54
CA ASP A 64 7.92 -16.59 -18.23
C ASP A 64 9.31 -16.16 -18.73
N GLY A 65 10.35 -16.70 -18.10
CA GLY A 65 11.72 -16.70 -18.64
C GLY A 65 12.45 -15.35 -18.58
N ILE A 66 12.10 -14.46 -17.63
CA ILE A 66 12.76 -13.16 -17.48
C ILE A 66 13.99 -13.29 -16.60
N ASN A 67 15.16 -13.08 -17.19
CA ASN A 67 16.42 -12.97 -16.46
C ASN A 67 16.68 -11.51 -16.09
N LEU A 68 17.02 -11.25 -14.84
CA LEU A 68 17.36 -9.94 -14.32
C LEU A 68 18.87 -9.85 -14.11
N ASP A 69 19.47 -8.73 -14.53
CA ASP A 69 20.89 -8.44 -14.31
C ASP A 69 21.08 -7.69 -12.97
N PHE A 70 20.11 -6.88 -12.61
CA PHE A 70 20.14 -6.08 -11.38
C PHE A 70 18.76 -5.94 -10.76
N VAL A 71 18.70 -6.03 -9.42
CA VAL A 71 17.47 -5.78 -8.64
C VAL A 71 17.72 -4.77 -7.53
N PHE A 72 16.78 -3.84 -7.39
CA PHE A 72 16.71 -2.91 -6.27
C PHE A 72 15.45 -3.21 -5.45
N VAL A 73 15.62 -3.48 -4.16
CA VAL A 73 14.52 -3.77 -3.24
C VAL A 73 14.51 -2.74 -2.14
N ASP A 74 13.51 -1.86 -2.17
CA ASP A 74 13.31 -0.82 -1.17
C ASP A 74 12.53 -1.33 0.04
N GLU A 75 12.84 -0.80 1.23
CA GLU A 75 12.16 -1.13 2.48
C GLU A 75 12.20 -2.64 2.78
N VAL A 76 13.37 -3.27 2.61
CA VAL A 76 13.57 -4.73 2.74
C VAL A 76 13.07 -5.30 4.07
N TYR A 77 13.04 -4.49 5.14
CA TYR A 77 12.52 -4.91 6.44
C TYR A 77 11.05 -5.36 6.41
N LYS A 78 10.30 -5.01 5.36
CA LYS A 78 8.90 -5.47 5.19
C LYS A 78 8.75 -6.97 4.90
N LEU A 79 9.84 -7.69 4.71
CA LEU A 79 9.84 -9.16 4.69
C LEU A 79 9.48 -9.76 6.06
N ASP A 80 9.67 -9.01 7.14
CA ASP A 80 9.34 -9.41 8.50
C ASP A 80 8.04 -8.74 8.97
N ASN A 81 7.04 -9.55 9.33
CA ASN A 81 5.78 -9.02 9.88
C ASN A 81 5.96 -8.30 11.23
N GLY A 82 7.08 -8.53 11.92
CA GLY A 82 7.46 -7.81 13.12
C GLY A 82 7.59 -6.30 12.91
N PHE A 83 7.96 -5.86 11.69
CA PHE A 83 8.10 -4.45 11.30
C PHE A 83 6.83 -3.86 10.67
N ILE A 84 5.77 -4.66 10.50
CA ILE A 84 4.52 -4.19 9.91
C ILE A 84 3.45 -4.10 10.99
N ILE A 85 3.03 -2.89 11.33
CA ILE A 85 1.83 -2.68 12.15
C ILE A 85 0.63 -2.61 11.21
N ASP A 86 -0.19 -3.67 11.18
CA ASP A 86 -1.42 -3.69 10.40
C ASP A 86 -2.65 -3.48 11.29
N GLU A 87 -3.59 -2.66 10.81
CA GLU A 87 -4.87 -2.43 11.46
C GLU A 87 -5.83 -3.63 11.28
N THR A 88 -5.59 -4.45 10.24
CA THR A 88 -6.39 -5.65 9.93
C THR A 88 -5.50 -6.88 9.77
N PRO A 89 -5.11 -7.55 10.86
CA PRO A 89 -4.14 -8.65 10.82
C PRO A 89 -4.59 -9.89 10.06
N GLN A 90 -5.88 -10.05 9.79
CA GLN A 90 -6.46 -11.25 9.18
C GLN A 90 -6.05 -11.49 7.71
N GLU A 91 -5.55 -10.47 7.01
CA GLU A 91 -5.08 -10.55 5.63
C GLU A 91 -3.78 -9.77 5.39
N ASN A 92 -2.88 -9.79 6.37
CA ASN A 92 -1.56 -9.21 6.17
C ASN A 92 -0.71 -10.14 5.31
N GLU A 93 -0.76 -9.94 4.01
CA GLU A 93 0.03 -10.67 3.02
C GLU A 93 1.24 -9.85 2.53
N ARG A 94 1.52 -8.70 3.15
CA ARG A 94 2.58 -7.80 2.67
C ARG A 94 3.95 -8.43 2.87
N ASP A 95 4.20 -8.95 4.06
CA ASP A 95 5.44 -9.63 4.40
C ASP A 95 5.63 -10.91 3.57
N VAL A 96 4.56 -11.67 3.37
CA VAL A 96 4.57 -12.87 2.52
C VAL A 96 4.94 -12.50 1.09
N ALA A 97 4.28 -11.49 0.51
CA ALA A 97 4.56 -11.05 -0.85
C ALA A 97 6.01 -10.55 -1.00
N TYR A 98 6.56 -9.87 0.02
CA TYR A 98 7.97 -9.47 0.04
C TYR A 98 8.92 -10.66 0.04
N ARG A 99 8.68 -11.65 0.90
CA ARG A 99 9.55 -12.84 0.97
C ARG A 99 9.53 -13.65 -0.31
N ILE A 100 8.34 -13.86 -0.89
CA ILE A 100 8.23 -14.60 -2.16
C ILE A 100 8.87 -13.81 -3.29
N ALA A 101 8.60 -12.50 -3.40
CA ALA A 101 9.20 -11.66 -4.43
C ALA A 101 10.73 -11.66 -4.33
N LEU A 102 11.28 -11.50 -3.12
CA LEU A 102 12.72 -11.55 -2.89
C LEU A 102 13.31 -12.92 -3.25
N TYR A 103 12.63 -14.01 -2.89
CA TYR A 103 13.04 -15.36 -3.27
C TYR A 103 13.11 -15.53 -4.79
N GLU A 104 12.08 -15.11 -5.52
CA GLU A 104 12.05 -15.19 -6.99
C GLU A 104 13.10 -14.28 -7.66
N LEU A 105 13.35 -13.08 -7.10
CA LEU A 105 14.36 -12.15 -7.59
C LEU A 105 15.78 -12.67 -7.43
N LEU A 106 16.07 -13.39 -6.34
CA LEU A 106 17.41 -13.91 -6.02
C LEU A 106 17.62 -15.36 -6.48
N LYS A 107 16.67 -15.94 -7.19
CA LYS A 107 16.75 -17.32 -7.69
C LYS A 107 17.78 -17.49 -8.81
N ALA A 108 18.06 -16.44 -9.57
CA ALA A 108 19.05 -16.46 -10.65
C ALA A 108 20.46 -16.21 -10.10
N GLU A 109 21.41 -17.07 -10.49
CA GLU A 109 22.79 -17.08 -9.95
C GLU A 109 23.62 -15.82 -10.32
N ASN A 110 23.23 -15.05 -11.33
CA ASN A 110 23.99 -13.91 -11.87
C ASN A 110 23.26 -12.57 -11.72
N THR A 111 22.42 -12.41 -10.71
CA THR A 111 21.68 -11.16 -10.47
C THR A 111 22.36 -10.37 -9.36
N ASP A 112 22.85 -9.16 -9.69
CA ASP A 112 23.29 -8.21 -8.67
C ASP A 112 22.07 -7.65 -7.92
N ALA A 113 22.20 -7.51 -6.59
CA ALA A 113 21.10 -7.04 -5.77
C ALA A 113 21.51 -5.93 -4.79
N LEU A 114 20.70 -4.88 -4.71
CA LEU A 114 20.80 -3.82 -3.71
C LEU A 114 19.54 -3.84 -2.83
N LEU A 115 19.73 -4.21 -1.56
CA LEU A 115 18.67 -4.19 -0.55
C LEU A 115 18.79 -2.93 0.30
N VAL A 116 17.70 -2.17 0.40
CA VAL A 116 17.68 -0.88 1.09
C VAL A 116 16.59 -0.86 2.16
N GLY A 117 16.89 -0.25 3.30
CA GLY A 117 15.93 -0.01 4.37
C GLY A 117 16.51 0.90 5.44
N PRO A 118 15.69 1.78 6.06
CA PRO A 118 16.14 2.65 7.14
C PRO A 118 16.23 1.88 8.46
N TYR A 119 17.13 2.30 9.34
CA TYR A 119 17.22 1.85 10.73
C TYR A 119 17.28 0.33 10.93
N ILE A 120 17.86 -0.41 9.99
CA ILE A 120 18.09 -1.83 10.14
C ILE A 120 19.34 -2.00 11.02
N VAL A 121 19.17 -2.66 12.17
CA VAL A 121 20.28 -2.97 13.05
C VAL A 121 20.90 -4.29 12.61
N PHE A 122 22.15 -4.23 12.17
CA PHE A 122 22.98 -5.42 11.94
C PHE A 122 23.76 -5.70 13.22
N PRO A 123 23.59 -6.87 13.84
CA PRO A 123 24.38 -7.21 15.02
C PRO A 123 25.85 -7.35 14.62
N HIS A 124 26.69 -6.42 15.05
CA HIS A 124 28.13 -6.39 14.72
C HIS A 124 28.95 -7.51 15.36
N THR A 125 28.47 -8.09 16.40
CA THR A 125 29.08 -9.29 17.04
C THR A 125 27.99 -10.02 17.79
N ILE A 126 27.63 -11.16 17.28
CA ILE A 126 26.87 -12.11 18.06
C ILE A 126 27.87 -13.14 18.53
N ASP A 127 27.82 -13.49 19.82
CA ASP A 127 28.53 -14.64 20.36
C ASP A 127 28.33 -15.86 19.44
N ALA A 128 29.41 -16.56 19.13
CA ALA A 128 29.40 -17.68 18.21
C ALA A 128 28.27 -18.66 18.59
N GLY A 129 27.16 -18.62 17.85
CA GLY A 129 26.00 -19.47 18.08
C GLY A 129 24.62 -18.79 17.96
N ASN A 130 24.52 -17.45 17.93
CA ASN A 130 23.24 -16.72 17.90
C ASN A 130 23.16 -15.71 16.74
N GLN A 131 23.43 -16.13 15.52
CA GLN A 131 23.15 -15.28 14.35
C GLN A 131 21.63 -15.07 14.19
N SER A 132 21.21 -13.84 13.87
CA SER A 132 19.82 -13.61 13.49
C SER A 132 19.52 -14.32 12.17
N SER A 133 18.28 -14.74 11.95
CA SER A 133 17.86 -15.36 10.69
C SER A 133 18.09 -14.46 9.47
N PHE A 134 18.06 -13.14 9.68
CA PHE A 134 18.37 -12.19 8.61
C PHE A 134 19.88 -12.16 8.29
N GLN A 135 20.75 -12.30 9.28
CA GLN A 135 22.19 -12.45 9.04
C GLN A 135 22.50 -13.74 8.28
N VAL A 136 21.86 -14.85 8.66
CA VAL A 136 21.99 -16.13 7.91
C VAL A 136 21.57 -15.97 6.45
N PHE A 137 20.49 -15.20 6.19
CA PHE A 137 20.07 -14.87 4.84
C PHE A 137 21.14 -14.05 4.10
N LEU A 138 21.69 -12.98 4.72
CA LEU A 138 22.75 -12.17 4.11
C LEU A 138 23.98 -13.01 3.75
N ASP A 139 24.44 -13.85 4.68
CA ASP A 139 25.59 -14.74 4.48
C ASP A 139 25.33 -15.74 3.36
N ARG A 140 24.11 -16.29 3.29
CA ARG A 140 23.71 -17.26 2.25
C ARG A 140 23.82 -16.70 0.84
N TYR A 141 23.47 -15.43 0.64
CA TYR A 141 23.50 -14.77 -0.66
C TYR A 141 24.73 -13.89 -0.88
N GLY A 142 25.68 -13.90 0.07
CA GLY A 142 26.93 -13.13 -0.04
C GLY A 142 26.73 -11.61 0.04
N PHE A 143 25.65 -11.14 0.68
CA PHE A 143 25.44 -9.71 0.90
C PHE A 143 26.41 -9.16 1.94
N CYS A 144 26.99 -8.01 1.63
CA CYS A 144 27.84 -7.27 2.56
C CYS A 144 27.06 -6.03 3.05
N PRO A 145 26.80 -5.90 4.37
CA PRO A 145 26.25 -4.68 4.92
C PRO A 145 27.20 -3.52 4.65
N ILE A 146 26.65 -2.41 4.14
CA ILE A 146 27.43 -1.18 3.95
C ILE A 146 27.43 -0.41 5.25
N ASP A 147 28.60 -0.18 5.83
CA ASP A 147 28.75 0.74 6.94
C ASP A 147 28.42 2.16 6.49
N TYR A 148 27.44 2.79 7.16
CA TYR A 148 27.14 4.19 6.96
C TYR A 148 27.27 4.95 8.26
N ASN A 149 27.79 6.16 8.18
CA ASN A 149 27.84 7.07 9.32
C ASN A 149 26.51 7.83 9.40
N LEU A 150 25.75 7.61 10.47
CA LEU A 150 24.56 8.39 10.76
C LEU A 150 24.97 9.72 11.38
N TYR A 151 24.73 10.80 10.66
CA TYR A 151 24.89 12.17 11.20
C TYR A 151 23.51 12.66 11.61
N ASP A 152 23.22 12.60 12.92
CA ASP A 152 22.00 13.17 13.48
C ASP A 152 22.16 14.68 13.65
N ILE A 153 21.51 15.43 12.76
CA ILE A 153 21.46 16.91 12.82
C ILE A 153 20.14 17.36 13.43
N VAL A 154 19.28 16.44 13.81
CA VAL A 154 18.00 16.69 14.46
C VAL A 154 18.24 16.81 15.96
N ASP A 155 17.86 17.90 16.53
CA ASP A 155 18.34 18.34 17.76
C ASP A 155 17.57 18.26 19.02
N LYS A 156 18.25 18.18 20.06
CA LYS A 156 17.79 18.15 21.46
C LYS A 156 18.35 19.27 22.35
N ASP A 157 18.54 20.42 21.92
CA ASP A 157 19.17 21.54 22.66
C ASP A 157 20.72 21.60 22.59
N GLU A 158 21.36 20.68 21.89
CA GLU A 158 22.80 20.68 21.70
C GLU A 158 23.20 21.14 20.29
N VAL A 159 24.34 21.79 20.19
CA VAL A 159 24.97 22.04 18.89
C VAL A 159 25.60 20.74 18.41
N ILE A 160 25.13 20.24 17.27
CA ILE A 160 25.69 19.04 16.63
C ILE A 160 26.66 19.49 15.54
N ILE A 161 27.91 19.10 15.68
CA ILE A 161 28.92 19.31 14.66
C ILE A 161 28.89 18.10 13.72
N ASN A 162 28.52 18.33 12.47
CA ASN A 162 28.67 17.30 11.45
C ASN A 162 30.14 17.25 11.01
N THR A 163 30.85 16.23 11.46
CA THR A 163 32.29 16.06 11.20
C THR A 163 32.63 15.91 9.71
N ALA A 164 31.69 15.38 8.90
CA ALA A 164 31.90 15.24 7.46
C ALA A 164 31.83 16.60 6.73
N LEU A 165 30.96 17.50 7.18
CA LEU A 165 30.79 18.84 6.60
C LEU A 165 31.51 19.92 7.38
N ASN A 166 32.00 19.60 8.57
CA ASN A 166 32.62 20.56 9.51
C ASN A 166 31.75 21.82 9.74
N VAL A 167 30.44 21.59 9.89
CA VAL A 167 29.42 22.65 10.04
C VAL A 167 28.80 22.56 11.43
N GLU A 168 28.81 23.69 12.13
CA GLU A 168 28.13 23.89 13.40
C GLU A 168 26.75 24.49 13.15
N VAL A 169 25.68 23.86 13.67
CA VAL A 169 24.29 24.31 13.50
C VAL A 169 23.70 24.66 14.86
N ASN A 170 23.35 25.93 15.04
CA ASN A 170 22.67 26.44 16.24
C ASN A 170 21.29 26.99 15.86
N ASP A 171 20.22 26.53 16.53
CA ASP A 171 18.87 27.01 16.33
C ASP A 171 18.16 27.20 17.69
N ALA A 172 18.20 28.43 18.19
CA ALA A 172 17.50 28.78 19.41
C ALA A 172 16.00 28.90 19.17
N PHE A 173 15.21 27.99 19.74
CA PHE A 173 13.76 28.01 19.68
C PHE A 173 13.16 27.90 21.09
N ASN A 174 12.60 29.00 21.59
CA ASN A 174 11.98 29.07 22.91
C ASN A 174 10.45 28.90 22.76
N LEU A 175 9.91 27.86 23.37
CA LEU A 175 8.49 27.61 23.45
C LEU A 175 7.90 28.18 24.74
N THR A 176 6.80 28.91 24.60
CA THR A 176 5.98 29.34 25.73
C THR A 176 4.57 28.85 25.59
N PHE A 177 4.09 28.12 26.61
CA PHE A 177 2.71 27.69 26.66
C PHE A 177 1.99 28.37 27.83
N THR A 178 0.88 29.03 27.54
CA THR A 178 -0.02 29.59 28.53
C THR A 178 -1.11 28.62 28.94
N GLU A 179 -1.38 27.64 28.06
CA GLU A 179 -2.45 26.68 28.21
C GLU A 179 -1.97 25.31 28.71
N LYS A 180 -2.79 24.67 29.55
CA LYS A 180 -2.50 23.32 30.08
C LYS A 180 -3.07 22.20 29.20
N ALA A 181 -4.22 22.43 28.57
CA ALA A 181 -4.88 21.44 27.73
C ALA A 181 -4.07 21.13 26.46
N LYS A 182 -3.90 19.85 26.16
CA LYS A 182 -3.15 19.37 24.97
C LYS A 182 -3.59 20.07 23.68
N LYS A 183 -4.91 20.17 23.46
CA LYS A 183 -5.50 20.80 22.27
C LYS A 183 -5.07 22.27 22.15
N ALA A 184 -5.20 23.04 23.20
CA ALA A 184 -4.84 24.45 23.22
C ALA A 184 -3.33 24.64 23.01
N ARG A 185 -2.49 23.79 23.64
CA ARG A 185 -1.03 23.82 23.41
C ARG A 185 -0.64 23.54 21.97
N VAL A 186 -1.31 22.58 21.30
CA VAL A 186 -1.06 22.29 19.88
C VAL A 186 -1.44 23.49 19.01
N ILE A 187 -2.57 24.14 19.28
CA ILE A 187 -2.99 25.36 18.56
C ILE A 187 -1.96 26.47 18.76
N GLN A 188 -1.51 26.71 19.99
CA GLN A 188 -0.47 27.71 20.29
C GLN A 188 0.85 27.39 19.61
N LEU A 189 1.27 26.12 19.60
CA LEU A 189 2.50 25.69 18.92
C LEU A 189 2.40 25.93 17.41
N VAL A 190 1.32 25.52 16.78
CA VAL A 190 1.11 25.76 15.34
C VAL A 190 1.15 27.27 15.04
N LYS A 191 0.51 28.12 15.86
CA LYS A 191 0.55 29.57 15.71
C LYS A 191 1.99 30.11 15.76
N GLN A 192 2.78 29.73 16.77
CA GLN A 192 4.16 30.17 16.92
C GLN A 192 5.05 29.74 15.73
N LEU A 193 4.83 28.53 15.19
CA LEU A 193 5.55 28.03 14.02
C LEU A 193 5.16 28.78 12.73
N LEU A 194 3.88 29.10 12.57
CA LEU A 194 3.39 29.90 11.44
C LEU A 194 3.91 31.34 11.46
N GLU A 195 3.98 31.98 12.64
CA GLU A 195 4.59 33.31 12.81
C GLU A 195 6.08 33.34 12.38
N ARG A 196 6.75 32.18 12.46
CA ARG A 196 8.11 31.98 11.96
C ARG A 196 8.19 31.62 10.49
N SER A 197 7.03 31.53 9.81
CA SER A 197 6.92 31.06 8.41
C SER A 197 7.43 29.64 8.18
N GLU A 198 7.48 28.80 9.21
CA GLU A 198 7.98 27.44 9.14
C GLU A 198 6.86 26.44 8.83
N ASN A 199 7.17 25.44 8.00
CA ASN A 199 6.24 24.38 7.69
C ASN A 199 6.26 23.28 8.77
N THR A 200 5.11 22.59 8.92
CA THR A 200 4.91 21.67 10.03
C THR A 200 4.11 20.45 9.61
N ILE A 201 4.60 19.25 9.93
CA ILE A 201 3.84 18.00 9.86
C ILE A 201 3.21 17.73 11.23
N ILE A 202 1.95 17.29 11.25
CA ILE A 202 1.25 16.83 12.45
C ILE A 202 0.90 15.35 12.29
N TYR A 203 1.53 14.51 13.10
CA TYR A 203 1.28 13.07 13.08
C TYR A 203 0.12 12.67 13.97
N CYS A 204 -0.83 11.91 13.42
CA CYS A 204 -1.99 11.32 14.09
C CYS A 204 -2.02 9.80 13.92
N SER A 205 -2.53 9.09 14.94
CA SER A 205 -2.63 7.62 14.91
C SER A 205 -3.68 7.07 13.95
N GLN A 206 -4.75 7.82 13.67
CA GLN A 206 -5.90 7.34 12.92
C GLN A 206 -6.41 8.38 11.91
N LYS A 207 -6.97 7.88 10.82
CA LYS A 207 -7.44 8.68 9.67
C LYS A 207 -8.47 9.74 10.05
N TYR A 208 -9.47 9.38 10.86
CA TYR A 208 -10.50 10.35 11.30
C TYR A 208 -9.94 11.42 12.25
N LEU A 209 -8.85 11.12 12.97
CA LEU A 209 -8.19 12.10 13.84
C LEU A 209 -7.49 13.20 13.03
N THR A 210 -6.97 12.88 11.84
CA THR A 210 -6.39 13.92 10.96
C THR A 210 -7.44 14.93 10.54
N GLU A 211 -8.64 14.47 10.22
CA GLU A 211 -9.77 15.32 9.85
C GLU A 211 -10.29 16.14 11.03
N ASN A 212 -10.37 15.54 12.22
CA ASN A 212 -10.77 16.23 13.43
C ASN A 212 -9.77 17.33 13.83
N TRP A 213 -8.46 17.03 13.77
CA TRP A 213 -7.44 18.04 14.04
C TRP A 213 -7.46 19.17 13.01
N ALA A 214 -7.75 18.88 11.74
CA ALA A 214 -7.96 19.94 10.76
C ALA A 214 -9.11 20.87 11.16
N LYS A 215 -10.26 20.32 11.61
CA LYS A 215 -11.39 21.12 12.14
C LYS A 215 -10.97 21.98 13.34
N GLU A 216 -10.19 21.40 14.26
CA GLU A 216 -9.71 22.11 15.45
C GLU A 216 -8.76 23.27 15.10
N LEU A 217 -7.86 23.08 14.14
CA LEU A 217 -6.95 24.12 13.68
C LEU A 217 -7.68 25.22 12.88
N ILE A 218 -8.68 24.87 12.07
CA ILE A 218 -9.50 25.83 11.33
C ILE A 218 -10.30 26.72 12.27
N ASN A 219 -10.85 26.13 13.35
CA ASN A 219 -11.69 26.84 14.30
C ASN A 219 -10.90 27.52 15.43
N GLY A 220 -9.63 27.16 15.60
CA GLY A 220 -8.74 27.72 16.63
C GLY A 220 -8.05 29.01 16.20
N GLU A 221 -7.51 29.73 17.18
CA GLU A 221 -6.73 30.97 16.95
C GLU A 221 -5.30 30.67 16.48
N THR A 222 -5.17 30.01 15.33
CA THR A 222 -3.88 29.62 14.75
C THR A 222 -3.21 30.67 13.89
N GLY A 223 -3.96 31.70 13.48
CA GLY A 223 -3.47 32.68 12.50
C GLY A 223 -3.50 32.20 11.04
N LEU A 224 -4.13 31.04 10.77
CA LEU A 224 -4.27 30.51 9.42
C LEU A 224 -5.24 31.37 8.58
N GLU A 225 -4.72 31.94 7.51
CA GLU A 225 -5.48 32.75 6.55
C GLU A 225 -5.98 31.92 5.37
N ASN A 226 -6.92 32.45 4.60
CA ASN A 226 -7.33 31.81 3.36
C ASN A 226 -6.22 31.95 2.32
N ILE A 227 -5.89 30.86 1.68
CA ILE A 227 -4.90 30.86 0.59
C ILE A 227 -5.57 31.32 -0.70
N ASP A 228 -4.96 32.33 -1.32
CA ASP A 228 -5.28 32.76 -2.68
C ASP A 228 -4.17 32.26 -3.63
N ASN A 229 -4.33 31.02 -4.11
CA ASN A 229 -3.40 30.37 -5.02
C ASN A 229 -4.17 29.55 -6.05
N ASP A 230 -3.91 29.77 -7.33
CA ASP A 230 -4.63 29.13 -8.44
C ASP A 230 -4.63 27.61 -8.41
N LYS A 231 -3.51 26.97 -8.03
CA LYS A 231 -3.44 25.50 -7.92
C LYS A 231 -4.38 25.00 -6.82
N VAL A 232 -4.36 25.66 -5.65
CA VAL A 232 -5.23 25.30 -4.51
C VAL A 232 -6.69 25.50 -4.86
N ILE A 233 -7.04 26.63 -5.47
CA ILE A 233 -8.42 26.93 -5.90
C ILE A 233 -8.93 25.90 -6.91
N LYS A 234 -8.11 25.53 -7.92
CA LYS A 234 -8.45 24.49 -8.90
C LYS A 234 -8.68 23.14 -8.23
N LEU A 235 -7.82 22.75 -7.28
CA LEU A 235 -7.96 21.51 -6.52
C LEU A 235 -9.23 21.50 -5.67
N ILE A 236 -9.52 22.59 -4.94
CA ILE A 236 -10.75 22.74 -4.14
C ILE A 236 -12.00 22.62 -5.02
N ASN A 237 -12.04 23.31 -6.16
CA ASN A 237 -13.14 23.25 -7.10
C ASN A 237 -13.33 21.84 -7.67
N HIS A 238 -12.24 21.16 -8.01
CA HIS A 238 -12.29 19.77 -8.47
C HIS A 238 -12.86 18.84 -7.41
N ILE A 239 -12.37 18.93 -6.16
CA ILE A 239 -12.86 18.13 -5.04
C ILE A 239 -14.34 18.45 -4.76
N GLY A 240 -14.72 19.73 -4.74
CA GLY A 240 -16.09 20.17 -4.50
C GLY A 240 -17.09 19.62 -5.54
N ASN A 241 -16.68 19.57 -6.80
CA ASN A 241 -17.51 18.99 -7.88
C ASN A 241 -17.73 17.47 -7.75
N LEU A 242 -16.83 16.76 -7.05
CA LEU A 242 -16.92 15.31 -6.88
C LEU A 242 -17.59 14.89 -5.56
N PHE A 243 -17.36 15.65 -4.49
CA PHE A 243 -17.61 15.22 -3.11
C PHE A 243 -18.36 16.28 -2.30
N THR A 244 -19.56 16.61 -2.73
CA THR A 244 -20.47 17.54 -2.03
C THR A 244 -21.81 16.85 -1.78
N ASP A 245 -22.41 17.02 -0.60
CA ASP A 245 -23.74 16.49 -0.34
C ASP A 245 -24.84 17.35 -1.00
N ARG A 246 -26.08 16.87 -0.92
CA ARG A 246 -27.26 17.59 -1.49
C ARG A 246 -27.53 18.93 -0.82
N LYS A 247 -26.96 19.20 0.35
CA LYS A 247 -27.08 20.45 1.10
C LYS A 247 -25.95 21.43 0.82
N GLY A 248 -24.98 21.06 -0.03
CA GLY A 248 -23.83 21.88 -0.35
C GLY A 248 -22.67 21.77 0.68
N ASN A 249 -22.75 20.82 1.62
CA ASN A 249 -21.63 20.58 2.54
C ASN A 249 -20.45 19.97 1.80
N GLN A 250 -19.28 20.56 2.01
CA GLN A 250 -18.02 20.14 1.39
C GLN A 250 -17.23 19.23 2.32
N TRP A 251 -16.42 18.37 1.72
CA TRP A 251 -15.44 17.54 2.42
C TRP A 251 -14.45 18.40 3.20
N ILE A 252 -14.07 17.95 4.41
CA ILE A 252 -13.11 18.67 5.27
C ILE A 252 -11.79 18.96 4.58
N VAL A 253 -11.34 18.11 3.66
CA VAL A 253 -10.10 18.31 2.88
C VAL A 253 -10.18 19.63 2.09
N SER A 254 -11.30 19.96 1.45
CA SER A 254 -11.47 21.23 0.73
C SER A 254 -11.39 22.44 1.67
N LYS A 255 -12.03 22.34 2.85
CA LYS A 255 -12.01 23.41 3.86
C LYS A 255 -10.61 23.61 4.44
N ALA A 256 -9.88 22.51 4.66
CA ALA A 256 -8.51 22.51 5.15
C ALA A 256 -7.55 23.15 4.15
N LEU A 257 -7.62 22.75 2.87
CA LEU A 257 -6.82 23.32 1.78
C LEU A 257 -6.99 24.83 1.68
N LYS A 258 -8.22 25.34 1.81
CA LYS A 258 -8.49 26.78 1.80
C LYS A 258 -7.73 27.53 2.91
N LYS A 259 -7.43 26.87 4.01
CA LYS A 259 -6.71 27.40 5.18
C LYS A 259 -5.22 27.02 5.20
N GLY A 260 -4.66 26.51 4.12
CA GLY A 260 -3.25 26.11 4.05
C GLY A 260 -2.90 24.83 4.80
N ILE A 261 -3.91 24.00 5.07
CA ILE A 261 -3.75 22.70 5.72
C ILE A 261 -3.95 21.58 4.71
N GLY A 262 -2.94 20.73 4.55
CA GLY A 262 -3.05 19.46 3.85
C GLY A 262 -3.48 18.33 4.78
N ILE A 263 -4.36 17.44 4.32
CA ILE A 263 -4.74 16.20 5.02
C ILE A 263 -4.26 15.01 4.20
N HIS A 264 -3.40 14.17 4.79
CA HIS A 264 -2.78 13.03 4.10
C HIS A 264 -2.94 11.73 4.88
N HIS A 265 -3.75 10.83 4.35
CA HIS A 265 -3.90 9.46 4.85
C HIS A 265 -4.40 8.52 3.75
N GLY A 266 -4.26 7.20 3.92
CA GLY A 266 -4.53 6.19 2.89
C GLY A 266 -5.98 6.10 2.37
N LEU A 267 -6.93 6.89 2.88
CA LEU A 267 -8.29 6.99 2.35
C LEU A 267 -8.55 8.27 1.55
N VAL A 268 -7.58 9.18 1.45
CA VAL A 268 -7.61 10.28 0.48
C VAL A 268 -7.26 9.70 -0.89
N PRO A 269 -7.99 10.02 -1.97
CA PRO A 269 -7.61 9.59 -3.32
C PRO A 269 -6.17 9.96 -3.66
N LYS A 270 -5.46 9.05 -4.31
CA LYS A 270 -4.02 9.14 -4.51
C LYS A 270 -3.58 10.43 -5.22
N TYR A 271 -4.28 10.82 -6.28
CA TYR A 271 -3.96 12.06 -6.99
C TYR A 271 -4.11 13.31 -6.12
N ILE A 272 -5.07 13.31 -5.18
CA ILE A 272 -5.24 14.39 -4.20
C ILE A 272 -4.09 14.36 -3.19
N GLN A 273 -3.68 13.17 -2.74
CA GLN A 273 -2.51 13.02 -1.85
C GLN A 273 -1.25 13.60 -2.50
N GLN A 274 -0.99 13.27 -3.77
CA GLN A 274 0.19 13.74 -4.52
C GLN A 274 0.17 15.27 -4.67
N GLU A 275 -0.98 15.85 -5.00
CA GLU A 275 -1.12 17.29 -5.15
C GLU A 275 -0.94 18.01 -3.81
N ILE A 276 -1.49 17.48 -2.71
CA ILE A 276 -1.27 18.01 -1.36
C ILE A 276 0.21 18.00 -0.99
N ILE A 277 0.93 16.92 -1.29
CA ILE A 277 2.37 16.84 -1.01
C ILE A 277 3.16 17.83 -1.86
N SER A 278 2.83 17.97 -3.15
CA SER A 278 3.46 18.96 -4.01
C SER A 278 3.26 20.37 -3.47
N LEU A 279 2.03 20.74 -3.13
CA LEU A 279 1.70 22.05 -2.57
C LEU A 279 2.39 22.29 -1.21
N PHE A 280 2.58 21.27 -0.39
CA PHE A 280 3.31 21.37 0.87
C PHE A 280 4.81 21.56 0.63
N ASN A 281 5.40 20.80 -0.26
CA ASN A 281 6.82 20.92 -0.63
C ASN A 281 7.13 22.26 -1.32
N ASP A 282 6.19 22.77 -2.13
CA ASP A 282 6.28 24.11 -2.72
C ASP A 282 6.11 25.24 -1.67
N GLY A 283 5.86 24.90 -0.39
CA GLY A 283 5.65 25.85 0.70
C GLY A 283 4.33 26.63 0.65
N ILE A 284 3.41 26.23 -0.25
CA ILE A 284 2.07 26.83 -0.37
C ILE A 284 1.21 26.42 0.82
N LEU A 285 1.20 25.11 1.14
CA LEU A 285 0.59 24.62 2.38
C LEU A 285 1.63 24.67 3.50
N LYS A 286 1.26 25.22 4.65
CA LYS A 286 2.16 25.37 5.80
C LYS A 286 2.02 24.23 6.81
N VAL A 287 0.87 23.58 6.85
CA VAL A 287 0.57 22.48 7.78
C VAL A 287 0.15 21.25 7.01
N LEU A 288 0.73 20.10 7.35
CA LEU A 288 0.34 18.79 6.80
C LEU A 288 -0.06 17.86 7.94
N ILE A 289 -1.32 17.48 8.03
CA ILE A 289 -1.82 16.55 9.03
C ILE A 289 -1.89 15.15 8.42
N CYS A 290 -1.21 14.18 9.02
CA CYS A 290 -1.05 12.86 8.41
C CYS A 290 -1.10 11.71 9.41
N THR A 291 -1.21 10.49 8.86
CA THR A 291 -0.95 9.24 9.58
C THR A 291 0.40 8.67 9.14
N THR A 292 0.73 7.43 9.52
CA THR A 292 1.97 6.73 9.09
C THR A 292 2.15 6.64 7.56
N THR A 293 1.15 6.97 6.76
CA THR A 293 1.33 7.06 5.30
C THR A 293 2.39 8.08 4.87
N ILE A 294 2.75 9.02 5.75
CA ILE A 294 3.84 9.97 5.51
C ILE A 294 5.22 9.32 5.64
N THR A 295 5.34 8.27 6.46
CA THR A 295 6.61 7.56 6.66
C THR A 295 6.87 6.55 5.55
N GLU A 296 5.83 6.11 4.85
CA GLU A 296 5.90 5.09 3.81
C GLU A 296 5.88 5.73 2.40
N GLY A 297 7.05 6.13 1.91
CA GLY A 297 7.21 6.46 0.48
C GLY A 297 6.76 7.86 0.05
N VAL A 298 6.77 8.84 0.94
CA VAL A 298 6.50 10.23 0.57
C VAL A 298 7.71 11.10 0.93
N ASN A 299 8.20 11.82 -0.06
CA ASN A 299 9.32 12.73 0.08
C ASN A 299 8.81 14.10 0.50
N THR A 300 8.80 14.39 1.81
CA THR A 300 8.36 15.68 2.36
C THR A 300 9.51 16.45 2.97
N THR A 301 9.44 17.77 2.85
CA THR A 301 10.39 18.71 3.42
C THR A 301 9.70 19.45 4.56
N ALA A 302 9.85 18.97 5.77
CA ALA A 302 9.31 19.67 6.94
C ALA A 302 10.42 20.05 7.91
N LYS A 303 10.39 21.27 8.41
CA LYS A 303 11.27 21.70 9.49
C LYS A 303 10.79 21.19 10.83
N ASN A 304 9.47 21.07 11.01
CA ASN A 304 8.86 20.72 12.29
C ASN A 304 7.93 19.52 12.17
N ILE A 305 7.97 18.62 13.15
CA ILE A 305 6.97 17.55 13.34
C ILE A 305 6.35 17.68 14.72
N ILE A 306 5.02 17.67 14.79
CA ILE A 306 4.25 17.56 16.03
C ILE A 306 3.69 16.15 16.12
N VAL A 307 4.10 15.37 17.11
CA VAL A 307 3.66 13.99 17.30
C VAL A 307 2.57 13.95 18.36
N LEU A 308 1.34 13.70 17.93
CA LEU A 308 0.17 13.69 18.80
C LEU A 308 -0.11 12.31 19.43
N SER A 309 0.49 11.25 18.93
CA SER A 309 0.23 9.89 19.42
C SER A 309 1.41 8.95 19.17
N GLY A 310 1.69 8.09 20.14
CA GLY A 310 2.63 6.96 20.01
C GLY A 310 1.97 5.69 19.44
N LYS A 311 0.92 5.83 18.63
CA LYS A 311 0.18 4.69 18.07
C LYS A 311 0.01 4.78 16.56
N LYS A 312 -0.15 3.60 15.93
CA LYS A 312 -0.69 3.40 14.58
C LYS A 312 -2.00 2.66 14.69
N GLY A 313 -3.12 3.29 14.33
CA GLY A 313 -4.44 2.76 14.65
C GLY A 313 -4.65 2.66 16.16
N THR A 314 -4.82 1.47 16.67
CA THR A 314 -4.95 1.15 18.11
C THR A 314 -3.68 0.56 18.71
N LYS A 315 -2.70 0.16 17.89
CA LYS A 315 -1.46 -0.49 18.34
C LYS A 315 -0.37 0.53 18.63
N ASN A 316 0.45 0.26 19.64
CA ASN A 316 1.61 1.09 19.93
C ASN A 316 2.64 1.01 18.81
N LEU A 317 3.29 2.13 18.52
CA LEU A 317 4.45 2.19 17.64
C LEU A 317 5.61 1.42 18.28
N LYS A 318 6.52 0.95 17.44
CA LYS A 318 7.82 0.45 17.83
C LYS A 318 8.87 1.56 17.68
N LYS A 319 10.09 1.32 18.19
CA LYS A 319 11.19 2.29 18.04
C LYS A 319 11.46 2.61 16.58
N PHE A 320 11.49 1.59 15.74
CA PHE A 320 11.63 1.71 14.29
C PHE A 320 10.58 2.67 13.66
N ASP A 321 9.31 2.54 14.03
CA ASP A 321 8.26 3.43 13.52
C ASP A 321 8.44 4.87 14.02
N ALA A 322 8.84 5.02 15.29
CA ALA A 322 9.08 6.31 15.89
C ALA A 322 10.25 7.04 15.21
N GLN A 323 11.36 6.35 14.94
CA GLN A 323 12.51 6.87 14.20
C GLN A 323 12.13 7.27 12.77
N ASN A 324 11.30 6.48 12.09
CA ASN A 324 10.79 6.82 10.76
C ASN A 324 9.93 8.09 10.76
N ILE A 325 9.17 8.36 11.84
CA ILE A 325 8.41 9.59 12.00
C ILE A 325 9.37 10.76 12.28
N GLU A 326 10.32 10.59 13.19
CA GLU A 326 11.33 11.62 13.50
C GLU A 326 12.14 12.02 12.27
N GLY A 327 12.56 11.04 11.47
CA GLY A 327 13.34 11.25 10.24
C GLY A 327 12.62 12.05 9.14
N ARG A 328 11.37 12.45 9.35
CA ARG A 328 10.66 13.40 8.48
C ARG A 328 10.84 14.87 8.88
N ALA A 329 11.46 15.13 10.03
CA ALA A 329 11.85 16.48 10.45
C ALA A 329 13.29 16.76 10.05
N GLY A 330 13.52 17.89 9.40
CA GLY A 330 14.85 18.27 8.94
C GLY A 330 15.34 17.39 7.77
N ARG A 331 15.59 18.00 6.64
CA ARG A 331 16.09 17.29 5.47
C ARG A 331 17.40 17.89 5.05
N PHE A 332 18.41 17.04 4.90
CA PHE A 332 19.69 17.45 4.35
C PHE A 332 19.50 18.23 3.05
N MET A 333 20.20 19.31 2.88
CA MET A 333 20.13 20.29 1.79
C MET A 333 18.97 21.32 1.87
N GLU A 334 17.92 21.10 2.70
CA GLU A 334 16.83 22.06 2.84
C GLU A 334 16.73 22.64 4.26
N HIS A 335 16.84 21.77 5.26
CA HIS A 335 16.82 22.15 6.67
C HIS A 335 17.94 21.42 7.41
N TYR A 336 18.99 22.11 7.77
CA TYR A 336 20.10 21.55 8.55
C TYR A 336 19.69 21.11 9.95
N LYS A 337 18.57 21.63 10.46
CA LYS A 337 18.00 21.30 11.76
C LYS A 337 16.50 21.10 11.67
N GLY A 338 16.03 19.93 12.08
CA GLY A 338 14.60 19.62 12.24
C GLY A 338 14.20 19.64 13.72
N ARG A 339 12.91 19.84 14.00
CA ARG A 339 12.36 19.83 15.37
C ARG A 339 11.24 18.83 15.47
N VAL A 340 11.27 18.01 16.53
CA VAL A 340 10.25 17.02 16.84
C VAL A 340 9.59 17.37 18.17
N PHE A 341 8.32 17.75 18.13
CA PHE A 341 7.53 18.12 19.31
C PHE A 341 6.70 16.94 19.78
N ILE A 342 7.11 16.29 20.86
CA ILE A 342 6.47 15.10 21.39
C ILE A 342 5.34 15.51 22.33
N MET A 343 4.09 15.26 21.92
CA MET A 343 2.88 15.55 22.68
C MET A 343 2.25 14.31 23.32
N ASP A 344 2.92 13.16 23.27
CA ASP A 344 2.44 11.89 23.79
C ASP A 344 3.55 11.10 24.47
N ASN A 345 3.30 10.66 25.72
CA ASN A 345 4.26 9.88 26.49
C ASN A 345 4.53 8.49 25.90
N GLU A 346 3.56 7.88 25.22
CA GLU A 346 3.78 6.58 24.58
C GLU A 346 4.79 6.70 23.44
N PHE A 347 4.78 7.80 22.68
CA PHE A 347 5.79 8.04 21.66
C PHE A 347 7.20 8.17 22.28
N ARG A 348 7.32 8.88 23.41
CA ARG A 348 8.59 8.98 24.13
C ARG A 348 9.13 7.63 24.59
N LYS A 349 8.22 6.72 25.05
CA LYS A 349 8.61 5.36 25.41
C LYS A 349 9.08 4.56 24.20
N CYS A 350 8.41 4.73 23.04
CA CYS A 350 8.79 4.06 21.79
C CYS A 350 10.21 4.45 21.33
N ILE A 351 10.55 5.73 21.33
CA ILE A 351 11.88 6.22 20.94
C ILE A 351 12.98 5.65 21.83
N ASN A 352 12.73 5.57 23.14
CA ASN A 352 13.69 5.05 24.11
C ASN A 352 13.59 3.52 24.27
N GLY A 353 12.84 2.84 23.41
CA GLY A 353 12.69 1.40 23.40
C GLY A 353 13.92 0.67 22.88
N GLN A 354 13.82 -0.65 22.87
CA GLN A 354 14.85 -1.52 22.26
C GLN A 354 14.69 -1.52 20.73
N ASP A 355 15.81 -1.70 20.03
CA ASP A 355 15.81 -1.89 18.58
C ASP A 355 15.21 -3.27 18.25
N GLU A 356 14.40 -3.32 17.21
CA GLU A 356 13.86 -4.56 16.69
C GLU A 356 14.91 -5.24 15.80
N LEU A 357 15.14 -6.52 16.04
CA LEU A 357 15.98 -7.34 15.16
C LEU A 357 15.16 -7.84 13.97
N LEU A 358 15.64 -7.59 12.78
CA LEU A 358 15.02 -8.07 11.56
C LEU A 358 15.18 -9.60 11.45
N GLN A 359 14.06 -10.28 11.22
CA GLN A 359 14.01 -11.73 11.09
C GLN A 359 13.58 -12.14 9.68
N HIS A 360 14.17 -13.21 9.15
CA HIS A 360 13.76 -13.79 7.88
C HIS A 360 13.24 -15.22 8.09
N LYS A 361 11.94 -15.42 7.89
CA LYS A 361 11.26 -16.69 8.22
C LYS A 361 11.86 -17.92 7.55
N PHE A 362 12.44 -17.78 6.36
CA PHE A 362 13.03 -18.94 5.65
C PHE A 362 14.34 -19.43 6.28
N PHE A 363 14.96 -18.64 7.14
CA PHE A 363 16.25 -18.93 7.75
C PHE A 363 16.17 -19.10 9.28
N ASP A 364 14.97 -19.29 9.83
CA ASP A 364 14.78 -19.58 11.24
C ASP A 364 13.80 -20.75 11.44
N LYS A 365 14.26 -21.78 12.14
CA LYS A 365 13.48 -22.99 12.41
C LYS A 365 12.30 -22.73 13.37
N ASN A 366 12.43 -21.76 14.27
CA ASN A 366 11.51 -21.56 15.39
C ASN A 366 10.40 -20.54 15.08
N ILE A 367 10.51 -19.79 13.98
CA ILE A 367 9.50 -18.81 13.59
C ILE A 367 8.30 -19.54 12.95
N GLU A 368 7.10 -19.11 13.31
CA GLU A 368 5.86 -19.61 12.69
C GLU A 368 5.82 -19.27 11.21
N LYS A 369 5.54 -20.28 10.40
CA LYS A 369 5.51 -20.20 8.94
C LYS A 369 4.10 -20.49 8.41
N GLN A 370 3.70 -19.75 7.39
CA GLN A 370 2.52 -20.08 6.58
C GLN A 370 2.87 -21.17 5.55
N ASP A 371 1.86 -21.80 4.97
CA ASP A 371 2.07 -22.88 4.00
C ASP A 371 3.03 -22.50 2.86
N VAL A 372 2.91 -21.28 2.33
CA VAL A 372 3.80 -20.78 1.28
C VAL A 372 5.25 -20.62 1.78
N ASP A 373 5.43 -20.18 3.02
CA ASP A 373 6.76 -20.10 3.63
C ASP A 373 7.36 -21.52 3.81
N ILE A 374 6.53 -22.48 4.23
CA ILE A 374 6.93 -23.90 4.42
C ILE A 374 7.39 -24.53 3.09
N ILE A 375 6.67 -24.27 2.01
CA ILE A 375 7.00 -24.79 0.68
C ILE A 375 8.35 -24.27 0.19
N LEU A 376 8.64 -22.99 0.42
CA LEU A 376 9.85 -22.30 -0.07
C LEU A 376 11.06 -22.43 0.88
N THR A 377 10.85 -22.87 2.13
CA THR A 377 11.93 -22.99 3.13
C THR A 377 12.72 -24.29 2.94
N GLU A 378 14.03 -24.21 2.98
CA GLU A 378 14.90 -25.39 2.94
C GLU A 378 14.71 -26.28 4.19
N PRO A 379 14.85 -27.62 4.07
CA PRO A 379 14.61 -28.57 5.16
C PRO A 379 15.31 -28.27 6.50
N PRO A 380 16.57 -27.78 6.54
CA PRO A 380 17.26 -27.47 7.78
C PRO A 380 16.55 -26.42 8.64
N TYR A 381 15.77 -25.54 8.02
CA TYR A 381 15.03 -24.45 8.68
C TYR A 381 13.55 -24.77 8.91
N LEU A 382 13.16 -26.06 8.83
CA LEU A 382 11.83 -26.55 9.13
C LEU A 382 11.84 -27.42 10.39
N THR A 383 10.79 -27.29 11.20
CA THR A 383 10.49 -28.26 12.27
C THR A 383 9.90 -29.54 11.68
N GLU A 384 9.91 -30.65 12.44
CA GLU A 384 9.29 -31.91 12.01
C GLU A 384 7.82 -31.71 11.61
N LYS A 385 7.05 -30.96 12.41
CA LYS A 385 5.65 -30.64 12.11
C LYS A 385 5.49 -29.84 10.80
N GLN A 386 6.42 -28.94 10.50
CA GLN A 386 6.40 -28.18 9.25
C GLN A 386 6.79 -29.06 8.05
N ILE A 387 7.69 -30.03 8.23
CA ILE A 387 8.04 -31.03 7.21
C ILE A 387 6.81 -31.90 6.89
N GLU A 388 6.12 -32.41 7.91
CA GLU A 388 4.87 -33.18 7.73
C GLU A 388 3.81 -32.35 6.97
N ARG A 389 3.69 -31.05 7.31
CA ARG A 389 2.77 -30.15 6.62
C ARG A 389 3.16 -29.99 5.15
N ARG A 390 4.43 -29.78 4.84
CA ARG A 390 4.94 -29.70 3.46
C ARG A 390 4.63 -30.96 2.66
N ASP A 391 4.80 -32.16 3.27
CA ASP A 391 4.50 -33.43 2.62
C ASP A 391 2.99 -33.61 2.35
N GLN A 392 2.14 -33.05 3.23
CA GLN A 392 0.68 -32.99 2.98
C GLN A 392 0.36 -32.10 1.80
N LEU A 393 0.97 -30.91 1.70
CA LEU A 393 0.78 -29.97 0.60
C LEU A 393 1.25 -30.55 -0.74
N ASN A 394 2.41 -31.23 -0.75
CA ASN A 394 2.93 -31.91 -1.93
C ASN A 394 1.99 -33.04 -2.39
N ARG A 395 1.52 -33.88 -1.47
CA ARG A 395 0.53 -34.92 -1.79
C ARG A 395 -0.77 -34.33 -2.35
N MET A 396 -1.22 -33.19 -1.86
CA MET A 396 -2.37 -32.50 -2.39
C MET A 396 -2.15 -32.04 -3.84
N LYS A 397 -0.95 -31.50 -4.14
CA LYS A 397 -0.56 -31.11 -5.50
C LYS A 397 -0.45 -32.32 -6.44
N GLU A 398 0.11 -33.43 -5.96
CA GLU A 398 0.27 -34.67 -6.73
C GLU A 398 -1.05 -35.47 -6.91
N SER A 399 -2.08 -35.19 -6.16
CA SER A 399 -3.35 -35.92 -6.20
C SER A 399 -4.13 -35.79 -7.52
N GLY A 400 -3.75 -34.83 -8.38
CA GLY A 400 -4.40 -34.56 -9.65
C GLY A 400 -5.82 -33.99 -9.54
N VAL A 401 -6.20 -33.50 -8.35
CA VAL A 401 -7.54 -32.95 -8.10
C VAL A 401 -7.81 -31.69 -8.92
N MET A 402 -6.76 -30.96 -9.28
CA MET A 402 -6.78 -29.82 -10.20
C MET A 402 -5.41 -29.69 -10.90
N PRO A 403 -5.29 -28.93 -12.01
CA PRO A 403 -4.02 -28.71 -12.69
C PRO A 403 -2.96 -28.09 -11.77
N ASN A 404 -1.69 -28.51 -11.89
CA ASN A 404 -0.60 -28.04 -11.05
C ASN A 404 -0.38 -26.52 -11.13
N ALA A 405 -0.58 -25.90 -12.29
CA ALA A 405 -0.52 -24.46 -12.47
C ALA A 405 -1.44 -23.69 -11.48
N CYS A 406 -2.60 -24.25 -11.15
CA CYS A 406 -3.52 -23.64 -10.19
C CYS A 406 -2.96 -23.56 -8.77
N PHE A 407 -1.99 -24.43 -8.40
CA PHE A 407 -1.33 -24.35 -7.10
C PHE A 407 -0.24 -23.28 -7.08
N GLU A 408 0.36 -22.96 -8.21
CA GLU A 408 1.53 -22.09 -8.34
C GLU A 408 1.18 -20.61 -8.39
N GLU A 409 0.00 -20.26 -8.88
CA GLU A 409 -0.51 -18.89 -8.86
C GLU A 409 -1.29 -18.59 -7.57
N PHE A 410 -1.57 -17.32 -7.30
CA PHE A 410 -2.25 -16.85 -6.07
C PHE A 410 -1.67 -17.48 -4.80
N ARG A 411 -0.34 -17.46 -4.66
CA ARG A 411 0.45 -18.16 -3.64
C ARG A 411 0.08 -17.86 -2.20
N THR A 412 -0.60 -16.72 -1.95
CA THR A 412 -1.07 -16.32 -0.62
C THR A 412 -2.39 -16.98 -0.20
N ILE A 413 -3.03 -17.74 -1.11
CA ILE A 413 -4.25 -18.50 -0.81
C ILE A 413 -3.87 -19.96 -0.58
N SER A 414 -4.40 -20.57 0.50
CA SER A 414 -4.10 -21.95 0.88
C SER A 414 -4.49 -22.95 -0.21
N TYR A 415 -3.82 -24.08 -0.25
CA TYR A 415 -4.14 -25.15 -1.20
C TYR A 415 -5.57 -25.69 -0.98
N GLU A 416 -6.00 -25.79 0.27
CA GLU A 416 -7.36 -26.24 0.63
C GLU A 416 -8.42 -25.29 0.07
N ASP A 417 -8.21 -23.97 0.20
CA ASP A 417 -9.13 -22.96 -0.32
C ASP A 417 -9.23 -23.03 -1.86
N LYS A 418 -8.09 -23.26 -2.54
CA LYS A 418 -8.05 -23.43 -4.00
C LYS A 418 -8.79 -24.69 -4.44
N VAL A 419 -8.53 -25.83 -3.81
CA VAL A 419 -9.21 -27.10 -4.08
C VAL A 419 -10.71 -26.99 -3.81
N TYR A 420 -11.10 -26.35 -2.69
CA TYR A 420 -12.50 -26.08 -2.39
C TYR A 420 -13.19 -25.30 -3.52
N LEU A 421 -12.58 -24.21 -3.97
CA LEU A 421 -13.16 -23.36 -5.01
C LEU A 421 -13.20 -24.07 -6.37
N TYR A 422 -12.14 -24.82 -6.73
CA TYR A 422 -12.12 -25.63 -7.96
C TYR A 422 -13.26 -26.65 -7.99
N ASN A 423 -13.45 -27.40 -6.90
CA ASN A 423 -14.54 -28.36 -6.75
C ASN A 423 -15.94 -27.70 -6.78
N THR A 424 -16.05 -26.46 -6.28
CA THR A 424 -17.28 -25.66 -6.37
C THR A 424 -17.61 -25.34 -7.83
N ILE A 425 -16.61 -24.87 -8.59
CA ILE A 425 -16.76 -24.56 -10.02
C ILE A 425 -17.10 -25.84 -10.84
N ALA A 426 -16.44 -26.95 -10.52
CA ALA A 426 -16.68 -28.24 -11.20
C ALA A 426 -18.12 -28.75 -11.05
N ARG A 427 -18.81 -28.33 -9.98
CA ARG A 427 -20.23 -28.71 -9.74
C ARG A 427 -21.25 -27.76 -10.37
N PHE A 428 -20.79 -26.69 -11.06
CA PHE A 428 -21.72 -25.76 -11.69
C PHE A 428 -22.62 -26.46 -12.71
N SER A 429 -23.91 -26.25 -12.57
CA SER A 429 -24.90 -26.61 -13.59
C SER A 429 -24.68 -25.83 -14.89
N LEU A 430 -25.25 -26.29 -15.99
CA LEU A 430 -25.21 -25.55 -17.25
C LEU A 430 -25.78 -24.12 -17.12
N THR A 431 -26.82 -23.94 -16.31
CA THR A 431 -27.43 -22.64 -16.04
C THR A 431 -26.45 -21.71 -15.33
N GLU A 432 -25.68 -22.21 -14.37
CA GLU A 432 -24.67 -21.43 -13.65
C GLU A 432 -23.48 -21.04 -14.53
N ARG A 433 -22.98 -21.97 -15.33
CA ARG A 433 -21.95 -21.69 -16.36
C ARG A 433 -22.41 -20.60 -17.34
N ASN A 434 -23.67 -20.67 -17.79
CA ASN A 434 -24.25 -19.67 -18.68
C ASN A 434 -24.33 -18.27 -18.01
N LYS A 435 -24.54 -18.19 -16.69
CA LYS A 435 -24.47 -16.90 -15.97
C LYS A 435 -23.07 -16.28 -16.04
N ILE A 436 -22.02 -17.09 -15.93
CA ILE A 436 -20.63 -16.60 -16.06
C ILE A 436 -20.35 -16.19 -17.52
N LYS A 437 -20.69 -17.02 -18.49
CA LYS A 437 -20.52 -16.70 -19.93
C LYS A 437 -21.26 -15.41 -20.31
N GLU A 438 -22.46 -15.18 -19.78
CA GLU A 438 -23.22 -13.95 -20.02
C GLU A 438 -22.60 -12.73 -19.33
N LEU A 439 -22.05 -12.88 -18.11
CA LEU A 439 -21.27 -11.82 -17.44
C LEU A 439 -20.08 -11.40 -18.30
N ILE A 440 -19.29 -12.35 -18.77
CA ILE A 440 -18.11 -12.10 -19.62
C ILE A 440 -18.55 -11.36 -20.90
N LYS A 441 -19.55 -11.87 -21.60
CA LYS A 441 -20.06 -11.29 -22.85
C LYS A 441 -20.53 -9.84 -22.66
N ARG A 442 -21.34 -9.58 -21.63
CA ARG A 442 -21.85 -8.22 -21.36
C ARG A 442 -20.76 -7.27 -20.94
N PHE A 443 -19.77 -7.76 -20.18
CA PHE A 443 -18.68 -6.89 -19.74
C PHE A 443 -17.77 -6.52 -20.91
N VAL A 444 -17.34 -7.49 -21.72
CA VAL A 444 -16.48 -7.25 -22.89
C VAL A 444 -17.20 -6.38 -23.95
N GLY A 445 -18.50 -6.64 -24.21
CA GLY A 445 -19.22 -5.92 -25.25
C GLY A 445 -19.78 -4.57 -24.85
N GLN A 446 -20.14 -4.36 -23.58
CA GLN A 446 -20.89 -3.18 -23.14
C GLN A 446 -20.33 -2.52 -21.88
N HIS A 447 -19.28 -3.06 -21.25
CA HIS A 447 -18.75 -2.65 -19.94
C HIS A 447 -19.82 -2.56 -18.84
N LYS A 448 -20.83 -3.44 -18.91
CA LYS A 448 -21.97 -3.47 -17.97
C LYS A 448 -21.90 -4.68 -17.05
N PRO A 449 -22.24 -4.50 -15.77
CA PRO A 449 -22.34 -5.62 -14.85
C PRO A 449 -23.50 -6.55 -15.22
N TYR A 450 -23.37 -7.83 -14.86
CA TYR A 450 -24.46 -8.82 -14.90
C TYR A 450 -24.58 -9.45 -13.51
N ASN A 451 -25.54 -8.96 -12.73
CA ASN A 451 -25.68 -9.34 -11.32
C ASN A 451 -25.80 -10.83 -11.07
N PRO A 452 -26.54 -11.65 -11.86
CA PRO A 452 -26.60 -13.08 -11.60
C PRO A 452 -25.24 -13.80 -11.73
N GLY A 453 -24.36 -13.34 -12.62
CA GLY A 453 -23.00 -13.87 -12.74
C GLY A 453 -22.09 -13.39 -11.62
N LEU A 454 -22.17 -12.10 -11.27
CA LEU A 454 -21.43 -11.53 -10.13
C LEU A 454 -21.82 -12.18 -8.80
N GLU A 455 -23.13 -12.40 -8.58
CA GLU A 455 -23.65 -13.07 -7.39
C GLU A 455 -23.11 -14.50 -7.26
N LEU A 456 -23.10 -15.24 -8.36
CA LEU A 456 -22.55 -16.60 -8.37
C LEU A 456 -21.06 -16.62 -7.99
N ILE A 457 -20.27 -15.67 -8.50
CA ILE A 457 -18.86 -15.54 -8.11
C ILE A 457 -18.74 -15.18 -6.63
N CYS A 458 -19.49 -14.17 -6.14
CA CYS A 458 -19.48 -13.77 -4.74
C CYS A 458 -19.79 -14.94 -3.80
N GLN A 459 -20.83 -15.74 -4.13
CA GLN A 459 -21.19 -16.91 -3.34
C GLN A 459 -20.12 -18.01 -3.38
N SER A 460 -19.49 -18.22 -4.52
CA SER A 460 -18.44 -19.24 -4.69
C SER A 460 -17.19 -18.93 -3.90
N VAL A 461 -16.76 -17.65 -3.88
CA VAL A 461 -15.55 -17.22 -3.16
C VAL A 461 -15.78 -16.94 -1.69
N ARG A 462 -17.03 -16.73 -1.25
CA ARG A 462 -17.38 -16.38 0.14
C ARG A 462 -16.71 -17.25 1.19
N PRO A 463 -16.70 -18.60 1.09
CA PRO A 463 -16.14 -19.47 2.13
C PRO A 463 -14.64 -19.29 2.34
N ILE A 464 -13.91 -18.82 1.33
CA ILE A 464 -12.47 -18.64 1.37
C ILE A 464 -12.04 -17.20 1.73
N ILE A 465 -12.99 -16.26 1.84
CA ILE A 465 -12.69 -14.88 2.25
C ILE A 465 -12.30 -14.85 3.72
N LYS A 466 -11.10 -14.36 4.03
CA LYS A 466 -10.58 -14.25 5.40
C LYS A 466 -11.02 -12.96 6.12
N ASN A 467 -11.22 -11.87 5.37
CA ASN A 467 -11.64 -10.58 5.94
C ASN A 467 -13.12 -10.62 6.36
N ASP A 468 -13.40 -10.48 7.65
CA ASP A 468 -14.75 -10.59 8.21
C ASP A 468 -15.73 -9.58 7.61
N LYS A 469 -15.29 -8.36 7.34
CA LYS A 469 -16.16 -7.33 6.78
C LYS A 469 -16.48 -7.60 5.32
N LEU A 470 -15.52 -8.07 4.53
CA LEU A 470 -15.77 -8.45 3.15
C LEU A 470 -16.66 -9.69 3.09
N ARG A 471 -16.42 -10.68 3.96
CA ARG A 471 -17.27 -11.86 4.12
C ARG A 471 -18.69 -11.46 4.48
N PHE A 472 -18.88 -10.55 5.44
CA PHE A 472 -20.20 -10.02 5.78
C PHE A 472 -20.94 -9.43 4.57
N TYR A 473 -20.24 -8.69 3.69
CA TYR A 473 -20.85 -8.15 2.47
C TYR A 473 -21.20 -9.23 1.43
N ALA A 474 -20.48 -10.34 1.42
CA ALA A 474 -20.76 -11.46 0.54
C ALA A 474 -21.85 -12.40 1.09
N GLU A 475 -22.10 -12.40 2.39
CA GLU A 475 -23.11 -13.24 3.06
C GLU A 475 -24.48 -12.59 3.15
N ASN A 476 -24.53 -11.26 3.32
CA ASN A 476 -25.75 -10.53 3.62
C ASN A 476 -26.20 -9.70 2.42
N GLY A 477 -27.50 -9.55 2.26
CA GLY A 477 -28.14 -8.80 1.20
C GLY A 477 -29.18 -7.80 1.73
N ASP A 478 -29.77 -7.04 0.81
CA ASP A 478 -30.81 -6.07 1.10
C ASP A 478 -32.21 -6.69 1.29
N GLY A 479 -32.32 -8.00 1.08
CA GLY A 479 -33.58 -8.74 1.15
C GLY A 479 -34.58 -8.43 0.01
N VAL A 480 -34.27 -7.48 -0.85
CA VAL A 480 -35.15 -7.02 -1.93
C VAL A 480 -34.69 -7.52 -3.29
N SER A 481 -33.40 -7.39 -3.59
CA SER A 481 -32.84 -7.79 -4.89
C SER A 481 -32.49 -9.27 -4.99
N GLY A 482 -32.46 -10.00 -3.86
CA GLY A 482 -31.97 -11.37 -3.78
C GLY A 482 -30.46 -11.52 -3.96
N ASN A 483 -29.72 -10.42 -4.05
CA ASN A 483 -28.27 -10.39 -4.18
C ASN A 483 -27.61 -9.99 -2.86
N CYS A 484 -26.36 -10.44 -2.65
CA CYS A 484 -25.56 -9.95 -1.52
C CYS A 484 -25.15 -8.47 -1.71
N TYR A 485 -24.80 -7.83 -0.60
CA TYR A 485 -24.32 -6.43 -0.64
C TYR A 485 -23.12 -6.24 -1.56
N LEU A 486 -22.20 -7.21 -1.57
CA LEU A 486 -20.98 -7.14 -2.37
C LEU A 486 -21.29 -7.04 -3.88
N THR A 487 -22.24 -7.83 -4.38
CA THR A 487 -22.70 -7.78 -5.78
C THR A 487 -23.23 -6.39 -6.15
N GLY A 488 -24.08 -5.80 -5.31
CA GLY A 488 -24.60 -4.45 -5.51
C GLY A 488 -23.51 -3.37 -5.50
N MET A 489 -22.56 -3.48 -4.59
CA MET A 489 -21.43 -2.56 -4.45
C MET A 489 -20.48 -2.61 -5.65
N ILE A 490 -20.15 -3.84 -6.14
CA ILE A 490 -19.34 -4.05 -7.35
C ILE A 490 -20.06 -3.45 -8.57
N SER A 491 -21.34 -3.75 -8.74
CA SER A 491 -22.15 -3.23 -9.87
C SER A 491 -22.22 -1.72 -9.88
N ALA A 492 -22.43 -1.09 -8.70
CA ALA A 492 -22.45 0.36 -8.57
C ALA A 492 -21.08 0.99 -8.92
N PHE A 493 -19.98 0.34 -8.52
CA PHE A 493 -18.63 0.79 -8.86
C PHE A 493 -18.34 0.67 -10.37
N ILE A 494 -18.71 -0.42 -11.01
CA ILE A 494 -18.56 -0.60 -12.45
C ILE A 494 -19.26 0.52 -13.22
N LEU A 495 -20.50 0.87 -12.81
CA LEU A 495 -21.34 1.85 -13.50
C LEU A 495 -20.94 3.31 -13.23
N ARG A 496 -20.47 3.63 -12.04
CA ARG A 496 -20.32 5.01 -11.56
C ARG A 496 -18.94 5.35 -10.99
N GLY A 497 -18.04 4.39 -10.92
CA GLY A 497 -16.70 4.56 -10.37
C GLY A 497 -16.66 4.94 -8.88
N PHE A 498 -15.54 5.47 -8.44
CA PHE A 498 -15.34 5.91 -7.05
C PHE A 498 -16.28 7.05 -6.62
N ALA A 499 -16.47 8.04 -7.49
CA ALA A 499 -17.35 9.17 -7.19
C ALA A 499 -18.81 8.71 -6.93
N GLY A 500 -19.30 7.74 -7.69
CA GLY A 500 -20.62 7.13 -7.46
C GLY A 500 -20.71 6.39 -6.13
N SER A 501 -19.66 5.64 -5.76
CA SER A 501 -19.58 4.99 -4.46
C SER A 501 -19.53 6.00 -3.32
N ALA A 502 -18.75 7.08 -3.47
CA ALA A 502 -18.69 8.16 -2.49
C ALA A 502 -20.05 8.82 -2.29
N ASN A 503 -20.73 9.20 -3.37
CA ASN A 503 -22.06 9.81 -3.30
C ASN A 503 -23.10 8.90 -2.63
N TYR A 504 -23.06 7.59 -2.89
CA TYR A 504 -23.92 6.63 -2.19
C TYR A 504 -23.72 6.68 -0.68
N TYR A 505 -22.46 6.58 -0.22
CA TYR A 505 -22.15 6.58 1.21
C TYR A 505 -22.38 7.95 1.86
N ILE A 506 -22.11 9.07 1.19
CA ILE A 506 -22.41 10.42 1.68
C ILE A 506 -23.91 10.54 1.98
N ASN A 507 -24.77 10.11 1.05
CA ASN A 507 -26.21 10.13 1.26
C ASN A 507 -26.67 9.19 2.39
N LYS A 508 -26.07 8.00 2.49
CA LYS A 508 -26.42 7.00 3.52
C LYS A 508 -26.01 7.43 4.93
N GLU A 509 -24.84 8.04 5.06
CA GLU A 509 -24.29 8.46 6.36
C GLU A 509 -24.76 9.86 6.78
N HIS A 510 -25.34 10.63 5.87
CA HIS A 510 -25.67 12.05 6.07
C HIS A 510 -24.49 12.92 6.53
N ASP A 511 -23.27 12.48 6.18
CA ASP A 511 -21.99 13.10 6.56
C ASP A 511 -20.99 12.86 5.43
N VAL A 512 -20.45 13.97 4.88
CA VAL A 512 -19.53 13.92 3.73
C VAL A 512 -18.23 13.25 4.08
N ASP A 513 -17.62 13.61 5.21
CA ASP A 513 -16.32 13.09 5.63
C ASP A 513 -16.41 11.57 5.89
N LYS A 514 -17.44 11.14 6.62
CA LYS A 514 -17.68 9.73 6.94
C LYS A 514 -18.04 8.91 5.70
N GLY A 515 -18.85 9.48 4.81
CA GLY A 515 -19.26 8.85 3.56
C GLY A 515 -18.06 8.57 2.65
N ILE A 516 -17.21 9.56 2.44
CA ILE A 516 -15.99 9.40 1.63
C ILE A 516 -15.05 8.37 2.25
N ARG A 517 -14.82 8.40 3.57
CA ARG A 517 -13.97 7.40 4.24
C ARG A 517 -14.50 5.98 4.04
N LYS A 518 -15.81 5.75 4.15
CA LYS A 518 -16.42 4.42 3.91
C LYS A 518 -16.25 3.96 2.47
N ALA A 519 -16.52 4.85 1.51
CA ALA A 519 -16.33 4.56 0.08
C ALA A 519 -14.86 4.25 -0.24
N ALA A 520 -13.94 5.08 0.25
CA ALA A 520 -12.52 4.89 0.03
C ALA A 520 -12.00 3.59 0.68
N ASN A 521 -12.46 3.26 1.88
CA ASN A 521 -12.09 1.99 2.50
C ASN A 521 -12.59 0.78 1.69
N PHE A 522 -13.82 0.84 1.17
CA PHE A 522 -14.32 -0.23 0.31
C PHE A 522 -13.51 -0.31 -1.00
N VAL A 523 -13.38 0.81 -1.73
CA VAL A 523 -12.76 0.80 -3.07
C VAL A 523 -11.25 0.53 -2.99
N PHE A 524 -10.52 1.22 -2.10
CA PHE A 524 -9.05 1.16 -2.09
C PHE A 524 -8.49 -0.05 -1.33
N ASN A 525 -9.17 -0.49 -0.26
CA ASN A 525 -8.66 -1.59 0.56
C ASN A 525 -9.33 -2.94 0.27
N MET A 526 -10.62 -2.97 -0.07
CA MET A 526 -11.34 -4.22 -0.30
C MET A 526 -11.46 -4.55 -1.78
N LEU A 527 -12.03 -3.65 -2.59
CA LEU A 527 -12.33 -3.93 -3.99
C LEU A 527 -11.06 -4.17 -4.81
N ARG A 528 -10.13 -3.21 -4.80
CA ARG A 528 -8.92 -3.25 -5.62
C ARG A 528 -7.93 -4.34 -5.25
N TYR A 529 -7.99 -4.84 -4.02
CA TYR A 529 -7.02 -5.84 -3.55
C TYR A 529 -7.69 -7.18 -3.23
N GLN A 530 -8.66 -7.19 -2.33
CA GLN A 530 -9.22 -8.45 -1.83
C GLN A 530 -10.20 -9.05 -2.83
N VAL A 531 -11.14 -8.27 -3.36
CA VAL A 531 -12.09 -8.76 -4.36
C VAL A 531 -11.35 -9.19 -5.62
N VAL A 532 -10.40 -8.37 -6.11
CA VAL A 532 -9.59 -8.72 -7.29
C VAL A 532 -8.79 -10.01 -7.06
N LYS A 533 -8.23 -10.22 -5.86
CA LYS A 533 -7.54 -11.47 -5.51
C LYS A 533 -8.45 -12.69 -5.60
N TYR A 534 -9.60 -12.66 -4.94
CA TYR A 534 -10.52 -13.81 -4.92
C TYR A 534 -11.20 -14.05 -6.26
N PHE A 535 -11.58 -13.00 -6.96
CA PHE A 535 -12.16 -13.09 -8.30
C PHE A 535 -11.11 -13.53 -9.33
N GLY A 536 -9.85 -13.11 -9.16
CA GLY A 536 -8.72 -13.55 -9.97
C GLY A 536 -8.48 -15.05 -9.82
N LEU A 537 -8.46 -15.55 -8.58
CA LEU A 537 -8.41 -17.00 -8.34
C LEU A 537 -9.61 -17.73 -8.97
N PHE A 538 -10.84 -17.22 -8.78
CA PHE A 538 -12.00 -17.79 -9.44
C PHE A 538 -11.81 -17.86 -10.96
N ASN A 539 -11.32 -16.80 -11.58
CA ASN A 539 -11.06 -16.72 -13.01
C ASN A 539 -10.07 -17.78 -13.49
N LEU A 540 -8.94 -17.91 -12.79
CA LEU A 540 -7.93 -18.93 -13.09
C LEU A 540 -8.53 -20.34 -13.06
N LEU A 541 -9.19 -20.68 -11.95
CA LEU A 541 -9.76 -22.00 -11.75
C LEU A 541 -10.90 -22.30 -12.74
N TYR A 542 -11.74 -21.31 -13.04
CA TYR A 542 -12.81 -21.41 -14.02
C TYR A 542 -12.26 -21.69 -15.43
N LYS A 543 -11.23 -20.96 -15.85
CA LYS A 543 -10.60 -21.16 -17.16
C LYS A 543 -9.97 -22.55 -17.28
N HIS A 544 -9.23 -22.99 -16.29
CA HIS A 544 -8.65 -24.33 -16.26
C HIS A 544 -9.72 -25.42 -16.29
N PHE A 545 -10.81 -25.23 -15.56
CA PHE A 545 -11.91 -26.19 -15.56
C PHE A 545 -12.61 -26.25 -16.92
N GLU A 546 -12.96 -25.10 -17.53
CA GLU A 546 -13.63 -25.09 -18.86
C GLU A 546 -12.69 -25.63 -19.94
N ALA A 547 -11.39 -25.27 -19.92
CA ALA A 547 -10.40 -25.81 -20.85
C ALA A 547 -10.32 -27.35 -20.79
N THR A 548 -10.24 -27.89 -19.57
CA THR A 548 -10.22 -29.35 -19.36
C THR A 548 -11.54 -30.03 -19.82
N ASN A 549 -12.67 -29.40 -19.51
CA ASN A 549 -14.00 -29.94 -19.82
C ASN A 549 -14.34 -29.89 -21.32
N GLU A 550 -13.88 -28.86 -22.03
CA GLU A 550 -14.10 -28.67 -23.47
C GLU A 550 -12.94 -29.24 -24.32
N GLY A 551 -11.81 -29.64 -23.70
CA GLY A 551 -10.64 -30.21 -24.40
C GLY A 551 -9.91 -29.19 -25.28
N ILE A 552 -9.91 -27.91 -24.90
CA ILE A 552 -9.28 -26.78 -25.61
C ILE A 552 -8.13 -26.17 -24.81
N ASN A 553 -7.34 -25.32 -25.46
CA ASN A 553 -6.28 -24.58 -24.75
C ASN A 553 -6.90 -23.55 -23.79
N ILE A 554 -6.25 -23.33 -22.63
CA ILE A 554 -6.70 -22.34 -21.63
C ILE A 554 -6.76 -20.92 -22.21
N ASP A 555 -5.90 -20.59 -23.17
CA ASP A 555 -5.87 -19.28 -23.84
C ASP A 555 -7.09 -19.03 -24.73
N GLU A 556 -7.78 -20.09 -25.14
CA GLU A 556 -9.03 -20.02 -25.92
C GLU A 556 -10.26 -19.79 -25.03
N VAL A 557 -10.12 -20.03 -23.72
CA VAL A 557 -11.21 -19.83 -22.76
C VAL A 557 -11.32 -18.35 -22.37
N SER A 558 -12.47 -17.75 -22.67
CA SER A 558 -12.78 -16.40 -22.23
C SER A 558 -13.06 -16.38 -20.71
N GLY A 559 -12.45 -15.45 -20.00
CA GLY A 559 -12.61 -15.24 -18.57
C GLY A 559 -13.11 -13.83 -18.21
N ILE A 560 -13.01 -13.48 -16.92
CA ILE A 560 -13.44 -12.18 -16.40
C ILE A 560 -12.27 -11.18 -16.30
N GLU A 561 -11.19 -11.35 -17.07
CA GLU A 561 -9.98 -10.51 -17.02
C GLU A 561 -10.30 -9.02 -17.19
N ALA A 562 -11.15 -8.67 -18.14
CA ALA A 562 -11.57 -7.29 -18.38
C ALA A 562 -12.28 -6.68 -17.15
N LEU A 563 -13.11 -7.48 -16.47
CA LEU A 563 -13.74 -7.08 -15.21
C LEU A 563 -12.68 -6.85 -14.12
N LEU A 564 -11.74 -7.77 -13.95
CA LEU A 564 -10.66 -7.65 -12.96
C LEU A 564 -9.86 -6.36 -13.15
N LEU A 565 -9.46 -6.06 -14.38
CA LEU A 565 -8.74 -4.83 -14.72
C LEU A 565 -9.56 -3.57 -14.38
N ARG A 566 -10.86 -3.59 -14.68
CA ARG A 566 -11.76 -2.49 -14.30
C ARG A 566 -11.86 -2.29 -12.79
N LEU A 567 -11.92 -3.37 -12.01
CA LEU A 567 -11.99 -3.30 -10.55
C LEU A 567 -10.67 -2.81 -9.95
N GLU A 568 -9.54 -3.23 -10.50
CA GLU A 568 -8.21 -2.87 -9.99
C GLU A 568 -7.82 -1.42 -10.35
N TYR A 569 -7.93 -1.06 -11.64
CA TYR A 569 -7.41 0.21 -12.14
C TYR A 569 -8.49 1.29 -12.35
N SER A 570 -9.77 0.94 -12.31
CA SER A 570 -10.89 1.81 -12.70
C SER A 570 -10.84 2.26 -14.16
N ALA A 571 -10.08 1.55 -15.02
CA ALA A 571 -9.82 1.88 -16.41
C ALA A 571 -9.87 0.63 -17.29
N ASP A 572 -10.37 0.80 -18.50
CA ASP A 572 -10.54 -0.30 -19.46
C ASP A 572 -9.35 -0.39 -20.45
N THR A 573 -8.69 0.73 -20.73
CA THR A 573 -7.57 0.79 -21.66
C THR A 573 -6.20 0.68 -20.97
N LYS A 574 -5.19 0.16 -21.67
CA LYS A 574 -3.81 0.08 -21.17
C LYS A 574 -3.27 1.47 -20.79
N LEU A 575 -3.55 2.49 -21.61
CA LEU A 575 -3.17 3.88 -21.31
C LEU A 575 -3.88 4.39 -20.05
N GLY A 576 -5.20 4.20 -19.95
CA GLY A 576 -5.96 4.58 -18.75
C GLY A 576 -5.43 3.94 -17.49
N ARG A 577 -5.03 2.65 -17.54
CA ARG A 577 -4.43 1.94 -16.40
C ARG A 577 -3.08 2.54 -15.99
N ARG A 578 -2.19 2.85 -16.94
CA ARG A 578 -0.92 3.54 -16.68
C ARG A 578 -1.13 4.92 -16.07
N VAL A 579 -2.09 5.68 -16.62
CA VAL A 579 -2.45 7.02 -16.13
C VAL A 579 -3.07 6.95 -14.73
N SER A 580 -3.89 5.93 -14.42
CA SER A 580 -4.41 5.66 -13.08
C SER A 580 -3.28 5.39 -12.07
N ASP A 581 -2.25 4.67 -12.49
CA ASP A 581 -1.11 4.32 -11.64
C ASP A 581 -0.26 5.51 -11.23
N ILE A 582 -0.06 6.45 -12.12
CA ILE A 582 0.64 7.71 -11.79
C ILE A 582 -0.23 8.71 -11.03
N GLY A 583 -1.45 8.32 -10.65
CA GLY A 583 -2.33 9.11 -9.80
C GLY A 583 -3.14 10.16 -10.52
N ALA A 584 -3.50 9.94 -11.79
CA ALA A 584 -4.44 10.83 -12.47
C ALA A 584 -5.84 10.81 -11.81
N SER A 585 -6.58 11.90 -12.00
CA SER A 585 -7.92 12.01 -11.43
C SER A 585 -8.88 11.04 -12.11
N PHE A 586 -9.91 10.61 -11.39
CA PHE A 586 -10.97 9.72 -11.90
C PHE A 586 -11.75 10.29 -13.11
N LYS A 587 -11.58 11.57 -13.43
CA LYS A 587 -12.18 12.17 -14.64
C LYS A 587 -11.30 11.97 -15.88
N VAL A 588 -10.02 11.67 -15.69
CA VAL A 588 -9.07 11.46 -16.78
C VAL A 588 -8.98 9.97 -17.12
N VAL A 589 -9.15 9.10 -16.13
CA VAL A 589 -9.18 7.65 -16.24
C VAL A 589 -10.60 7.16 -16.53
#